data_2af8978a3242fcd7f1874e2fc1c7fc30
#
_entry.id   2af8978a3242fcd7f1874e2fc1c7fc30
#
_cell.length_a   1.000
_cell.length_b   1.000
_cell.length_c   1.000
_cell.angle_alpha   90.00
_cell.angle_beta   90.00
_cell.angle_gamma   90.00
#
_symmetry.space_group_name_H-M   'P 1'
#
loop_
_entity.id
_entity.type
_entity.pdbx_description
1 polymer ?
#
loop_
_entity_poly.entity_id
_entity_poly.type
_entity_poly.pdbx_seq_one_letter_code
_entity_poly.pdbx_strand_id
1 'polypeptide(L)'
;MEHIDETALPAPEDRVVSATRHVDAPAGVVFELIADPSRQPEWDGNDNLAEAAPGQRVTAVGDVFVMTLQKGVDRANHVVEFEEGRRIAWKPSEVGGEPFGQLWRWEVEGDDEGGCRVTHTYDWMRLADPKRIQKALRTGEEQLRASIDRLAELAERQN
;
A
#
# COMPACT_ATOMS: atom_id res chain seq x y z
N MET A 1 3.95 -29.10 -6.14
CA MET A 1 3.21 -28.36 -5.11
C MET A 1 4.20 -27.62 -4.21
N GLU A 2 3.98 -26.32 -4.08
CA GLU A 2 4.84 -25.54 -3.21
C GLU A 2 4.56 -25.88 -1.75
N HIS A 3 5.62 -25.99 -0.99
CA HIS A 3 5.56 -26.28 0.43
C HIS A 3 6.36 -25.23 1.18
N ILE A 4 5.76 -24.64 2.21
CA ILE A 4 6.44 -23.72 3.09
C ILE A 4 6.69 -24.40 4.43
N ASP A 5 7.94 -24.42 4.82
CA ASP A 5 8.33 -24.89 6.12
C ASP A 5 8.07 -23.76 7.13
N GLU A 6 7.07 -23.91 7.97
CA GLU A 6 6.70 -22.90 8.95
C GLU A 6 7.83 -22.58 9.93
N THR A 7 8.74 -23.52 10.16
CA THR A 7 9.87 -23.26 11.04
C THR A 7 10.88 -22.29 10.42
N ALA A 8 10.83 -22.11 9.09
CA ALA A 8 11.71 -21.20 8.37
C ALA A 8 11.09 -19.81 8.20
N LEU A 9 9.82 -19.60 8.60
CA LEU A 9 9.17 -18.32 8.49
C LEU A 9 9.64 -17.38 9.61
N PRO A 10 9.69 -16.05 9.33
CA PRO A 10 9.97 -15.10 10.40
C PRO A 10 8.93 -15.18 11.51
N ALA A 11 9.30 -14.76 12.70
CA ALA A 11 8.35 -14.60 13.81
C ALA A 11 7.25 -13.62 13.39
N PRO A 12 6.02 -13.72 13.96
CA PRO A 12 4.93 -12.84 13.57
C PRO A 12 5.29 -11.35 13.58
N GLU A 13 6.02 -10.89 14.58
CA GLU A 13 6.43 -9.49 14.65
C GLU A 13 7.38 -9.07 13.53
N ASP A 14 8.10 -10.02 12.94
CA ASP A 14 9.01 -9.78 11.82
C ASP A 14 8.30 -9.86 10.46
N ARG A 15 7.00 -10.14 10.47
CA ARG A 15 6.16 -10.16 9.27
C ARG A 15 5.47 -8.82 9.04
N VAL A 16 5.94 -7.79 9.73
CA VAL A 16 5.52 -6.40 9.52
C VAL A 16 6.75 -5.63 9.11
N VAL A 17 6.70 -5.04 7.92
CA VAL A 17 7.83 -4.30 7.34
C VAL A 17 7.36 -2.87 7.10
N SER A 18 8.20 -1.89 7.40
CA SER A 18 7.87 -0.50 7.11
C SER A 18 9.06 0.29 6.63
N ALA A 19 8.77 1.37 5.91
CA ALA A 19 9.75 2.36 5.48
C ALA A 19 9.16 3.74 5.75
N THR A 20 10.02 4.69 6.08
CA THR A 20 9.61 6.06 6.37
C THR A 20 10.54 7.02 5.65
N ARG A 21 9.96 8.11 5.15
CA ARG A 21 10.73 9.13 4.45
C ARG A 21 10.08 10.49 4.61
N HIS A 22 10.89 11.55 4.67
CA HIS A 22 10.41 12.93 4.56
C HIS A 22 10.09 13.25 3.10
N VAL A 23 8.99 13.96 2.86
CA VAL A 23 8.57 14.40 1.53
C VAL A 23 8.39 15.92 1.58
N ASP A 24 8.97 16.60 0.61
CA ASP A 24 8.95 18.07 0.54
C ASP A 24 7.71 18.55 -0.24
N ALA A 25 6.55 18.19 0.29
CA ALA A 25 5.24 18.57 -0.24
C ALA A 25 4.22 18.52 0.89
N PRO A 26 3.12 19.31 0.79
CA PRO A 26 2.09 19.29 1.83
C PRO A 26 1.46 17.92 2.02
N ALA A 27 1.13 17.59 3.27
CA ALA A 27 0.51 16.31 3.61
C ALA A 27 -0.74 16.03 2.78
N GLY A 28 -1.58 17.04 2.55
CA GLY A 28 -2.80 16.89 1.75
C GLY A 28 -2.54 16.50 0.30
N VAL A 29 -1.48 17.03 -0.30
CA VAL A 29 -1.09 16.70 -1.68
C VAL A 29 -0.68 15.22 -1.75
N VAL A 30 0.14 14.79 -0.80
CA VAL A 30 0.62 13.41 -0.74
C VAL A 30 -0.55 12.45 -0.48
N PHE A 31 -1.40 12.78 0.48
CA PHE A 31 -2.53 11.91 0.84
C PHE A 31 -3.49 11.71 -0.32
N GLU A 32 -3.76 12.76 -1.09
CA GLU A 32 -4.65 12.68 -2.25
C GLU A 32 -4.12 11.68 -3.28
N LEU A 33 -2.82 11.64 -3.51
CA LEU A 33 -2.20 10.70 -4.44
C LEU A 33 -2.35 9.24 -3.97
N ILE A 34 -2.39 9.02 -2.66
CA ILE A 34 -2.56 7.69 -2.09
C ILE A 34 -4.03 7.27 -2.09
N ALA A 35 -4.92 8.16 -1.65
CA ALA A 35 -6.33 7.85 -1.44
C ALA A 35 -7.15 7.74 -2.72
N ASP A 36 -6.63 8.23 -3.84
CA ASP A 36 -7.28 8.11 -5.15
C ASP A 36 -6.64 6.94 -5.91
N PRO A 37 -7.33 5.79 -6.03
CA PRO A 37 -6.77 4.61 -6.69
C PRO A 37 -6.32 4.86 -8.13
N SER A 38 -6.98 5.77 -8.85
CA SER A 38 -6.60 6.07 -10.23
C SER A 38 -5.20 6.70 -10.34
N ARG A 39 -4.68 7.25 -9.23
CA ARG A 39 -3.34 7.83 -9.17
C ARG A 39 -2.27 6.85 -8.72
N GLN A 40 -2.64 5.72 -8.11
CA GLN A 40 -1.69 4.77 -7.55
C GLN A 40 -0.69 4.19 -8.55
N PRO A 41 -1.07 3.85 -9.78
CA PRO A 41 -0.08 3.36 -10.75
C PRO A 41 1.03 4.36 -11.06
N GLU A 42 0.81 5.65 -10.85
CA GLU A 42 1.81 6.69 -11.12
C GLU A 42 2.97 6.65 -10.14
N TRP A 43 2.76 6.12 -8.92
CA TRP A 43 3.79 6.06 -7.89
C TRP A 43 4.12 4.65 -7.42
N ASP A 44 3.47 3.62 -7.94
CA ASP A 44 3.82 2.24 -7.57
C ASP A 44 5.26 1.94 -8.01
N GLY A 45 6.15 1.80 -7.06
CA GLY A 45 7.59 1.61 -7.30
C GLY A 45 7.97 0.21 -7.73
N ASN A 46 7.01 -0.73 -7.74
CA ASN A 46 7.27 -2.14 -8.01
C ASN A 46 6.62 -2.62 -9.32
N ASP A 47 6.07 -1.70 -10.09
CA ASP A 47 5.46 -1.95 -11.40
C ASP A 47 4.41 -3.06 -11.38
N ASN A 48 3.65 -3.12 -10.30
CA ASN A 48 2.62 -4.14 -10.09
C ASN A 48 1.22 -3.66 -10.50
N LEU A 49 0.95 -2.36 -10.38
CA LEU A 49 -0.36 -1.78 -10.63
C LEU A 49 -0.45 -1.24 -12.06
N ALA A 50 -1.55 -1.52 -12.76
CA ALA A 50 -1.78 -1.04 -14.12
C ALA A 50 -2.74 0.14 -14.16
N GLU A 51 -3.96 -0.05 -13.67
CA GLU A 51 -4.98 1.01 -13.74
C GLU A 51 -6.10 0.79 -12.74
N ALA A 52 -6.78 1.88 -12.40
CA ALA A 52 -8.02 1.83 -11.64
C ALA A 52 -8.98 2.84 -12.25
N ALA A 53 -10.28 2.49 -12.28
CA ALA A 53 -11.30 3.39 -12.79
C ALA A 53 -11.35 4.68 -11.97
N PRO A 54 -11.62 5.82 -12.58
CA PRO A 54 -11.80 7.08 -11.84
C PRO A 54 -13.05 7.03 -10.96
N GLY A 55 -13.09 7.88 -9.94
CA GLY A 55 -14.26 7.98 -9.08
C GLY A 55 -14.26 7.04 -7.88
N GLN A 56 -13.15 6.39 -7.59
CA GLN A 56 -13.02 5.47 -6.45
C GLN A 56 -12.26 6.10 -5.26
N ARG A 57 -12.12 7.42 -5.23
CA ARG A 57 -11.40 8.08 -4.13
C ARG A 57 -11.99 7.63 -2.80
N VAL A 58 -11.14 7.10 -1.92
CA VAL A 58 -11.54 6.56 -0.61
C VAL A 58 -11.93 7.69 0.34
N THR A 59 -13.03 7.54 1.06
CA THR A 59 -13.52 8.54 2.01
C THR A 59 -13.83 7.97 3.39
N ALA A 60 -13.90 6.65 3.54
CA ALA A 60 -14.29 6.02 4.80
C ALA A 60 -13.86 4.57 4.89
N VAL A 61 -13.76 4.08 6.12
CA VAL A 61 -13.63 2.63 6.38
C VAL A 61 -14.88 1.94 5.79
N GLY A 62 -14.64 0.80 5.17
CA GLY A 62 -15.69 0.02 4.49
C GLY A 62 -15.75 0.27 3.00
N ASP A 63 -15.10 1.31 2.51
CA ASP A 63 -14.97 1.51 1.06
C ASP A 63 -14.17 0.36 0.47
N VAL A 64 -14.52 -0.01 -0.77
CA VAL A 64 -13.80 -1.02 -1.53
C VAL A 64 -13.44 -0.41 -2.88
N PHE A 65 -12.17 -0.43 -3.24
CA PHE A 65 -11.76 0.02 -4.56
C PHE A 65 -11.12 -1.13 -5.35
N VAL A 66 -11.29 -1.09 -6.68
CA VAL A 66 -10.78 -2.13 -7.56
C VAL A 66 -9.58 -1.59 -8.34
N MET A 67 -8.51 -2.38 -8.33
CA MET A 67 -7.27 -2.08 -9.04
C MET A 67 -6.95 -3.23 -9.99
N THR A 68 -6.65 -2.90 -11.25
CA THR A 68 -6.16 -3.88 -12.22
C THR A 68 -4.64 -3.96 -12.12
N LEU A 69 -4.13 -5.16 -11.93
CA LEU A 69 -2.69 -5.41 -11.86
C LEU A 69 -2.08 -5.51 -13.25
N GLN A 70 -0.77 -5.33 -13.36
CA GLN A 70 -0.04 -5.44 -14.64
C GLN A 70 -0.27 -6.80 -15.33
N LYS A 71 -0.46 -7.85 -14.54
CA LYS A 71 -0.75 -9.18 -15.09
C LYS A 71 -2.19 -9.37 -15.56
N GLY A 72 -3.02 -8.30 -15.52
CA GLY A 72 -4.39 -8.32 -16.04
C GLY A 72 -5.45 -8.86 -15.10
N VAL A 73 -5.13 -9.00 -13.81
CA VAL A 73 -6.05 -9.49 -12.79
C VAL A 73 -6.54 -8.31 -11.95
N ASP A 74 -7.83 -8.30 -11.62
CA ASP A 74 -8.40 -7.29 -10.75
C ASP A 74 -8.28 -7.71 -9.27
N ARG A 75 -8.05 -6.72 -8.41
CA ARG A 75 -8.04 -6.89 -6.96
C ARG A 75 -9.03 -5.93 -6.33
N ALA A 76 -9.84 -6.44 -5.42
CA ALA A 76 -10.68 -5.61 -4.58
C ALA A 76 -9.89 -5.28 -3.31
N ASN A 77 -9.87 -4.02 -2.92
CA ASN A 77 -9.10 -3.55 -1.77
C ASN A 77 -10.06 -2.99 -0.74
N HIS A 78 -10.16 -3.68 0.40
CA HIS A 78 -11.10 -3.35 1.47
C HIS A 78 -10.45 -2.40 2.45
N VAL A 79 -10.95 -1.18 2.52
CA VAL A 79 -10.41 -0.15 3.41
C VAL A 79 -10.83 -0.47 4.84
N VAL A 80 -9.83 -0.71 5.71
CA VAL A 80 -10.06 -1.09 7.11
C VAL A 80 -9.62 -0.01 8.10
N GLU A 81 -8.80 0.96 7.65
CA GLU A 81 -8.42 2.13 8.45
C GLU A 81 -8.49 3.35 7.56
N PHE A 82 -9.06 4.42 8.07
CA PHE A 82 -9.12 5.66 7.33
C PHE A 82 -9.23 6.86 8.27
N GLU A 83 -8.34 7.82 8.10
CA GLU A 83 -8.40 9.13 8.72
C GLU A 83 -7.96 10.12 7.66
N GLU A 84 -8.89 11.00 7.24
CA GLU A 84 -8.65 11.92 6.11
C GLU A 84 -7.37 12.72 6.29
N GLY A 85 -6.50 12.67 5.28
CA GLY A 85 -5.25 13.41 5.28
C GLY A 85 -4.12 12.77 6.09
N ARG A 86 -4.36 11.67 6.81
CA ARG A 86 -3.38 11.11 7.74
C ARG A 86 -3.12 9.63 7.62
N ARG A 87 -4.15 8.81 7.40
CA ARG A 87 -3.99 7.35 7.42
C ARG A 87 -4.99 6.67 6.51
N ILE A 88 -4.51 5.65 5.82
CA ILE A 88 -5.35 4.77 5.05
C ILE A 88 -4.70 3.37 5.04
N ALA A 89 -5.51 2.33 5.23
CA ALA A 89 -5.03 0.96 5.13
C ALA A 89 -6.10 0.11 4.46
N TRP A 90 -5.63 -0.83 3.63
CA TRP A 90 -6.54 -1.72 2.93
C TRP A 90 -6.02 -3.14 2.89
N LYS A 91 -6.95 -4.08 2.71
CA LYS A 91 -6.66 -5.51 2.58
C LYS A 91 -7.11 -5.99 1.21
N PRO A 92 -6.20 -6.49 0.39
CA PRO A 92 -6.55 -7.01 -0.94
C PRO A 92 -7.29 -8.34 -0.88
N SER A 93 -8.17 -8.55 -1.84
CA SER A 93 -8.87 -9.81 -2.07
C SER A 93 -9.09 -10.01 -3.58
N GLU A 94 -9.55 -11.20 -3.96
CA GLU A 94 -10.15 -11.34 -5.27
C GLU A 94 -11.48 -10.58 -5.25
N VAL A 95 -11.95 -10.12 -6.41
CA VAL A 95 -13.24 -9.45 -6.50
C VAL A 95 -14.33 -10.42 -6.05
N GLY A 96 -15.10 -10.00 -5.05
CA GLY A 96 -16.13 -10.84 -4.45
C GLY A 96 -15.63 -11.85 -3.43
N GLY A 97 -14.34 -11.88 -3.16
CA GLY A 97 -13.74 -12.82 -2.21
C GLY A 97 -13.37 -12.19 -0.87
N GLU A 98 -12.90 -13.02 0.03
CA GLU A 98 -12.39 -12.58 1.32
C GLU A 98 -10.93 -12.11 1.21
N PRO A 99 -10.48 -11.17 2.04
CA PRO A 99 -9.08 -10.74 2.04
C PRO A 99 -8.11 -11.91 2.22
N PHE A 100 -6.98 -11.83 1.52
CA PHE A 100 -5.96 -12.88 1.57
C PHE A 100 -5.22 -12.92 2.90
N GLY A 101 -5.16 -11.82 3.63
CA GLY A 101 -4.50 -11.74 4.92
C GLY A 101 -3.42 -10.68 5.04
N GLN A 102 -2.98 -10.08 3.93
CA GLN A 102 -2.03 -8.97 4.01
C GLN A 102 -2.76 -7.64 4.14
N LEU A 103 -2.05 -6.67 4.72
CA LEU A 103 -2.54 -5.30 4.88
C LEU A 103 -1.47 -4.33 4.42
N TRP A 104 -1.89 -3.32 3.66
CA TRP A 104 -1.06 -2.20 3.23
C TRP A 104 -1.53 -0.96 3.97
N ARG A 105 -0.62 -0.26 4.66
CA ARG A 105 -0.94 0.96 5.40
C ARG A 105 -0.06 2.11 4.95
N TRP A 106 -0.67 3.26 4.80
CA TRP A 106 0.01 4.52 4.56
C TRP A 106 -0.34 5.50 5.66
N GLU A 107 0.68 6.18 6.19
CA GLU A 107 0.51 7.21 7.19
C GLU A 107 1.25 8.46 6.73
N VAL A 108 0.60 9.62 6.87
CA VAL A 108 1.15 10.90 6.43
C VAL A 108 1.03 11.86 7.60
N GLU A 109 2.15 12.44 8.01
CA GLU A 109 2.19 13.38 9.14
C GLU A 109 2.82 14.68 8.67
N GLY A 110 2.04 15.77 8.65
CA GLY A 110 2.53 17.08 8.25
C GLY A 110 3.51 17.63 9.27
N ASP A 111 4.49 18.41 8.81
CA ASP A 111 5.44 19.09 9.66
C ASP A 111 5.19 20.61 9.64
N ASP A 112 5.97 21.35 10.43
CA ASP A 112 5.82 22.81 10.59
C ASP A 112 6.40 23.60 9.42
N GLU A 113 7.08 22.93 8.49
CA GLU A 113 7.78 23.59 7.37
C GLU A 113 7.09 23.39 6.04
N GLY A 114 5.87 22.86 6.04
CA GLY A 114 5.09 22.65 4.81
C GLY A 114 5.34 21.31 4.11
N GLY A 115 6.20 20.46 4.69
CA GLY A 115 6.43 19.11 4.22
C GLY A 115 5.68 18.07 5.05
N CYS A 116 6.04 16.82 4.90
CA CYS A 116 5.44 15.75 5.68
C CYS A 116 6.37 14.54 5.80
N ARG A 117 6.04 13.67 6.75
CA ARG A 117 6.68 12.37 6.89
C ARG A 117 5.70 11.33 6.41
N VAL A 118 6.17 10.43 5.55
CA VAL A 118 5.34 9.36 4.99
C VAL A 118 5.89 8.03 5.46
N THR A 119 5.01 7.20 6.03
CA THR A 119 5.34 5.84 6.44
C THR A 119 4.46 4.86 5.67
N HIS A 120 5.09 3.85 5.07
CA HIS A 120 4.39 2.79 4.37
C HIS A 120 4.68 1.47 5.07
N THR A 121 3.64 0.73 5.42
CA THR A 121 3.74 -0.51 6.18
C THR A 121 3.08 -1.65 5.41
N TYR A 122 3.74 -2.79 5.38
CA TYR A 122 3.22 -4.03 4.85
C TYR A 122 3.18 -5.06 5.98
N ASP A 123 1.98 -5.50 6.33
CA ASP A 123 1.73 -6.45 7.42
C ASP A 123 1.15 -7.72 6.81
N TRP A 124 1.90 -8.82 6.89
CA TRP A 124 1.45 -10.08 6.33
C TRP A 124 1.34 -11.20 7.38
N MET A 125 1.15 -10.81 8.66
CA MET A 125 1.03 -11.77 9.75
C MET A 125 -0.11 -12.78 9.55
N ARG A 126 -1.18 -12.38 8.87
CA ARG A 126 -2.36 -13.22 8.66
C ARG A 126 -2.39 -13.90 7.29
N LEU A 127 -1.35 -13.73 6.49
CA LEU A 127 -1.26 -14.33 5.17
C LEU A 127 -1.00 -15.83 5.31
N ALA A 128 -1.79 -16.66 4.61
CA ALA A 128 -1.71 -18.11 4.75
C ALA A 128 -1.37 -18.84 3.43
N ASP A 129 -1.70 -18.24 2.29
CA ASP A 129 -1.46 -18.87 0.99
C ASP A 129 0.04 -18.98 0.71
N PRO A 130 0.59 -20.19 0.47
CA PRO A 130 2.02 -20.38 0.23
C PRO A 130 2.61 -19.50 -0.87
N LYS A 131 1.91 -19.31 -1.98
CA LYS A 131 2.41 -18.48 -3.08
C LYS A 131 2.52 -17.02 -2.68
N ARG A 132 1.54 -16.53 -1.92
CA ARG A 132 1.56 -15.14 -1.44
C ARG A 132 2.60 -14.95 -0.35
N ILE A 133 2.84 -15.95 0.48
CA ILE A 133 3.91 -15.90 1.49
C ILE A 133 5.28 -15.82 0.79
N GLN A 134 5.49 -16.55 -0.31
CA GLN A 134 6.73 -16.47 -1.06
C GLN A 134 6.97 -15.03 -1.57
N LYS A 135 5.94 -14.39 -2.07
CA LYS A 135 6.03 -12.99 -2.51
C LYS A 135 6.28 -12.06 -1.32
N ALA A 136 5.61 -12.31 -0.18
CA ALA A 136 5.77 -11.49 1.02
C ALA A 136 7.21 -11.56 1.55
N LEU A 137 7.83 -12.73 1.51
CA LEU A 137 9.22 -12.91 1.94
C LEU A 137 10.20 -12.07 1.10
N ARG A 138 9.84 -11.72 -0.13
CA ARG A 138 10.64 -10.88 -1.01
C ARG A 138 10.26 -9.40 -0.92
N THR A 139 9.25 -9.05 -0.13
CA THR A 139 8.78 -7.69 0.03
C THR A 139 9.34 -7.11 1.32
N GLY A 140 10.42 -6.38 1.23
CA GLY A 140 11.08 -5.77 2.37
C GLY A 140 11.02 -4.25 2.32
N GLU A 141 11.78 -3.61 3.20
CA GLU A 141 11.84 -2.15 3.28
C GLU A 141 12.18 -1.51 1.93
N GLU A 142 13.08 -2.12 1.16
CA GLU A 142 13.51 -1.59 -0.13
C GLU A 142 12.34 -1.44 -1.11
N GLN A 143 11.46 -2.42 -1.17
CA GLN A 143 10.28 -2.38 -2.03
C GLN A 143 9.29 -1.30 -1.59
N LEU A 144 9.11 -1.15 -0.28
CA LEU A 144 8.24 -0.11 0.27
C LEU A 144 8.81 1.28 0.01
N ARG A 145 10.13 1.44 0.18
CA ARG A 145 10.81 2.71 -0.06
C ARG A 145 10.74 3.12 -1.53
N ALA A 146 10.80 2.16 -2.45
CA ALA A 146 10.69 2.45 -3.88
C ALA A 146 9.37 3.16 -4.20
N SER A 147 8.26 2.72 -3.60
CA SER A 147 6.97 3.38 -3.78
C SER A 147 6.94 4.75 -3.13
N ILE A 148 7.51 4.89 -1.92
CA ILE A 148 7.58 6.20 -1.27
C ILE A 148 8.42 7.18 -2.10
N ASP A 149 9.53 6.73 -2.66
CA ASP A 149 10.41 7.58 -3.46
C ASP A 149 9.70 8.09 -4.71
N ARG A 150 8.94 7.25 -5.41
CA ARG A 150 8.15 7.68 -6.56
C ARG A 150 7.01 8.61 -6.16
N LEU A 151 6.35 8.30 -5.06
CA LEU A 151 5.29 9.15 -4.50
C LEU A 151 5.84 10.54 -4.17
N ALA A 152 7.00 10.59 -3.52
CA ALA A 152 7.66 11.84 -3.17
C ALA A 152 8.01 12.66 -4.41
N GLU A 153 8.60 12.03 -5.41
CA GLU A 153 8.95 12.68 -6.66
C GLU A 153 7.73 13.28 -7.35
N LEU A 154 6.64 12.52 -7.41
CA LEU A 154 5.39 12.98 -8.02
C LEU A 154 4.79 14.15 -7.23
N ALA A 155 4.71 14.04 -5.90
CA ALA A 155 4.14 15.07 -5.04
C ALA A 155 4.95 16.36 -5.09
N GLU A 156 6.28 16.25 -5.09
CA GLU A 156 7.18 17.41 -5.12
C GLU A 156 7.09 18.17 -6.43
N ARG A 157 6.80 17.47 -7.54
CA ARG A 157 6.59 18.14 -8.84
C ARG A 157 5.26 18.88 -8.93
N GLN A 158 4.26 18.49 -8.14
CA GLN A 158 2.95 19.11 -8.13
C GLN A 158 2.87 20.30 -7.17
N ASN A 159 3.89 20.50 -6.39
CA ASN A 159 3.93 21.53 -5.34
C ASN A 159 4.51 22.85 -5.89
#